data_ec2b4e93eb13908809136f6e670f2848
#
_entry.id   ec2b4e93eb13908809136f6e670f2848
#
_cell.length_a   1.000
_cell.length_b   1.000
_cell.length_c   1.000
_cell.angle_alpha   90.00
_cell.angle_beta   90.00
_cell.angle_gamma   90.00
#
_symmetry.space_group_name_H-M   'P 1'
#
loop_
_entity.id
_entity.type
_entity.pdbx_description
1 polymer ?
#
loop_
_entity_poly.entity_id
_entity_poly.type
_entity_poly.pdbx_seq_one_letter_code
_entity_poly.pdbx_strand_id
1 'polypeptide(L)'
;MAQPTPIRGLGPDTHLGHAARRILAGRLADVRKPEAGFQEGVDDESVHQMRVALRRLRAALQVFRPLGGLRKLERQVKRMQDALGDVRDLHVQAAWLDGAAGKAEKDKPGVRAGITSLRDARLAQLDARERRLRA
;
A
#
# COMPACT_ATOMS: atom_id res chain seq x y z
N MET A 1 6.51 -11.59 4.56
CA MET A 1 5.60 -11.27 3.43
C MET A 1 4.25 -11.94 3.68
N ALA A 2 3.17 -11.17 3.71
CA ALA A 2 1.83 -11.72 3.92
C ALA A 2 1.44 -12.64 2.75
N GLN A 3 1.20 -13.90 3.06
CA GLN A 3 0.72 -14.87 2.06
C GLN A 3 -0.76 -14.58 1.74
N PRO A 4 -1.17 -14.71 0.47
CA PRO A 4 -2.56 -14.53 0.10
C PRO A 4 -3.43 -15.62 0.71
N THR A 5 -4.67 -15.27 1.05
CA THR A 5 -5.66 -16.26 1.48
C THR A 5 -5.83 -17.32 0.40
N PRO A 6 -5.66 -18.61 0.72
CA PRO A 6 -5.89 -19.69 -0.23
C PRO A 6 -7.34 -19.70 -0.70
N ILE A 7 -7.55 -19.79 -2.00
CA ILE A 7 -8.89 -19.93 -2.59
C ILE A 7 -9.12 -21.42 -2.82
N ARG A 8 -10.00 -22.01 -2.02
CA ARG A 8 -10.33 -23.46 -2.09
C ARG A 8 -11.64 -23.70 -2.82
N GLY A 9 -11.87 -24.92 -3.29
CA GLY A 9 -13.12 -25.36 -3.90
C GLY A 9 -13.38 -24.76 -5.27
N LEU A 10 -12.32 -24.47 -6.04
CA LEU A 10 -12.39 -24.14 -7.46
C LEU A 10 -11.89 -25.33 -8.26
N GLY A 11 -12.58 -25.66 -9.35
CA GLY A 11 -12.23 -26.72 -10.28
C GLY A 11 -12.59 -26.32 -11.72
N PRO A 12 -12.26 -27.17 -12.70
CA PRO A 12 -12.51 -26.90 -14.13
C PRO A 12 -14.00 -26.59 -14.44
N ASP A 13 -14.90 -27.25 -13.69
CA ASP A 13 -16.35 -27.11 -13.89
C ASP A 13 -16.99 -26.01 -13.01
N THR A 14 -16.19 -25.24 -12.28
CA THR A 14 -16.72 -24.16 -11.44
C THR A 14 -17.26 -23.04 -12.31
N HIS A 15 -18.54 -22.70 -12.12
CA HIS A 15 -19.17 -21.60 -12.83
C HIS A 15 -18.40 -20.28 -12.60
N LEU A 16 -18.13 -19.52 -13.67
CA LEU A 16 -17.29 -18.34 -13.66
C LEU A 16 -17.73 -17.29 -12.62
N GLY A 17 -19.03 -17.03 -12.50
CA GLY A 17 -19.57 -16.09 -11.51
C GLY A 17 -19.33 -16.55 -10.07
N HIS A 18 -19.38 -17.86 -9.80
CA HIS A 18 -19.07 -18.42 -8.49
C HIS A 18 -17.57 -18.31 -8.18
N ALA A 19 -16.72 -18.64 -9.16
CA ALA A 19 -15.27 -18.47 -9.04
C ALA A 19 -14.88 -17.02 -8.76
N ALA A 20 -15.47 -16.07 -9.50
CA ALA A 20 -15.24 -14.65 -9.30
C ALA A 20 -15.59 -14.19 -7.88
N ARG A 21 -16.76 -14.58 -7.37
CA ARG A 21 -17.17 -14.23 -5.99
C ARG A 21 -16.19 -14.76 -4.95
N ARG A 22 -15.76 -16.00 -5.07
CA ARG A 22 -14.81 -16.63 -4.12
C ARG A 22 -13.45 -15.96 -4.16
N ILE A 23 -12.91 -15.71 -5.35
CA ILE A 23 -11.62 -15.06 -5.52
C ILE A 23 -11.66 -13.63 -5.02
N LEU A 24 -12.66 -12.84 -5.42
CA LEU A 24 -12.79 -11.44 -5.00
C LEU A 24 -13.00 -11.32 -3.48
N ALA A 25 -13.83 -12.20 -2.87
CA ALA A 25 -14.01 -12.23 -1.43
C ALA A 25 -12.70 -12.56 -0.68
N GLY A 26 -11.92 -13.52 -1.17
CA GLY A 26 -10.62 -13.85 -0.60
C GLY A 26 -9.60 -12.70 -0.73
N ARG A 27 -9.56 -12.02 -1.88
CA ARG A 27 -8.68 -10.85 -2.08
C ARG A 27 -9.11 -9.66 -1.23
N LEU A 28 -10.41 -9.44 -1.04
CA LEU A 28 -10.93 -8.41 -0.13
C LEU A 28 -10.59 -8.72 1.33
N ALA A 29 -10.70 -9.98 1.75
CA ALA A 29 -10.26 -10.40 3.08
C ALA A 29 -8.76 -10.14 3.31
N ASP A 30 -7.91 -10.32 2.29
CA ASP A 30 -6.49 -9.99 2.37
C ASP A 30 -6.23 -8.50 2.56
N VAL A 31 -7.08 -7.61 2.01
CA VAL A 31 -6.99 -6.16 2.23
C VAL A 31 -7.34 -5.79 3.68
N ARG A 32 -8.29 -6.49 4.29
CA ARG A 32 -8.71 -6.22 5.68
C ARG A 32 -7.69 -6.65 6.74
N LYS A 33 -6.81 -7.59 6.42
CA LYS A 33 -5.81 -8.08 7.39
C LYS A 33 -4.86 -6.99 7.91
N PRO A 34 -4.24 -6.16 7.07
CA PRO A 34 -3.38 -5.07 7.52
C PRO A 34 -4.15 -3.87 8.08
N GLU A 35 -5.49 -3.83 7.97
CA GLU A 35 -6.31 -2.71 8.43
C GLU A 35 -6.16 -2.46 9.94
N ALA A 36 -5.99 -3.50 10.75
CA ALA A 36 -5.75 -3.39 12.18
C ALA A 36 -4.45 -2.62 12.49
N GLY A 37 -3.38 -2.83 11.72
CA GLY A 37 -2.12 -2.11 11.86
C GLY A 37 -2.25 -0.61 11.60
N PHE A 38 -3.18 -0.19 10.74
CA PHE A 38 -3.45 1.23 10.47
C PHE A 38 -4.13 1.95 11.65
N GLN A 39 -4.82 1.24 12.53
CA GLN A 39 -5.44 1.83 13.72
C GLN A 39 -4.41 2.13 14.81
N GLU A 40 -3.37 1.32 14.92
CA GLU A 40 -2.27 1.49 15.88
C GLU A 40 -1.21 2.49 15.39
N GLY A 41 -1.08 2.68 14.10
CA GLY A 41 -0.15 3.59 13.45
C GLY A 41 0.13 3.15 12.01
N VAL A 42 0.41 4.10 11.14
CA VAL A 42 0.74 3.80 9.73
C VAL A 42 2.23 3.55 9.63
N ASP A 43 2.66 2.32 9.86
CA ASP A 43 4.04 1.92 9.69
C ASP A 43 4.35 1.47 8.24
N ASP A 44 5.63 1.39 7.93
CA ASP A 44 6.12 1.02 6.61
C ASP A 44 5.70 -0.39 6.18
N GLU A 45 5.67 -1.35 7.11
CA GLU A 45 5.28 -2.74 6.85
C GLU A 45 3.78 -2.85 6.57
N SER A 46 2.94 -2.19 7.36
CA SER A 46 1.48 -2.15 7.16
C SER A 46 1.13 -1.53 5.81
N VAL A 47 1.80 -0.43 5.43
CA VAL A 47 1.66 0.20 4.10
C VAL A 47 2.06 -0.77 3.00
N HIS A 48 3.20 -1.45 3.16
CA HIS A 48 3.66 -2.42 2.17
C HIS A 48 2.67 -3.58 2.00
N GLN A 49 2.20 -4.17 3.09
CA GLN A 49 1.23 -5.29 3.07
C GLN A 49 -0.09 -4.87 2.42
N MET A 50 -0.61 -3.69 2.76
CA MET A 50 -1.82 -3.15 2.16
C MET A 50 -1.67 -2.93 0.65
N ARG A 51 -0.54 -2.37 0.21
CA ARG A 51 -0.25 -2.18 -1.23
C ARG A 51 -0.23 -3.50 -1.99
N VAL A 52 0.39 -4.54 -1.42
CA VAL A 52 0.43 -5.88 -2.03
C VAL A 52 -0.97 -6.48 -2.11
N ALA A 53 -1.77 -6.38 -1.05
CA ALA A 53 -3.14 -6.88 -1.02
C ALA A 53 -4.04 -6.16 -2.05
N LEU A 54 -3.99 -4.83 -2.11
CA LEU A 54 -4.75 -4.03 -3.09
C LEU A 54 -4.33 -4.33 -4.53
N ARG A 55 -3.04 -4.55 -4.79
CA ARG A 55 -2.56 -4.94 -6.12
C ARG A 55 -3.15 -6.28 -6.56
N ARG A 56 -3.20 -7.27 -5.65
CA ARG A 56 -3.82 -8.58 -5.92
C ARG A 56 -5.33 -8.45 -6.15
N LEU A 57 -6.02 -7.66 -5.34
CA LEU A 57 -7.46 -7.39 -5.51
C LEU A 57 -7.73 -6.73 -6.86
N ARG A 58 -6.94 -5.71 -7.22
CA ARG A 58 -7.10 -5.03 -8.51
C ARG A 58 -6.86 -5.96 -9.70
N ALA A 59 -5.85 -6.83 -9.64
CA ALA A 59 -5.60 -7.81 -10.67
C ALA A 59 -6.80 -8.76 -10.85
N ALA A 60 -7.38 -9.24 -9.74
CA ALA A 60 -8.60 -10.07 -9.79
C ALA A 60 -9.79 -9.32 -10.38
N LEU A 61 -10.01 -8.04 -10.01
CA LEU A 61 -11.06 -7.20 -10.59
C LEU A 61 -10.89 -7.02 -12.10
N GLN A 62 -9.66 -6.88 -12.59
CA GLN A 62 -9.36 -6.77 -14.01
C GLN A 62 -9.66 -8.07 -14.77
N VAL A 63 -9.30 -9.21 -14.19
CA VAL A 63 -9.61 -10.54 -14.78
C VAL A 63 -11.11 -10.74 -14.93
N PHE A 64 -11.89 -10.35 -13.91
CA PHE A 64 -13.35 -10.53 -13.92
C PHE A 64 -14.15 -9.34 -14.49
N ARG A 65 -13.48 -8.33 -15.04
CA ARG A 65 -14.11 -7.14 -15.63
C ARG A 65 -15.20 -7.49 -16.66
N PRO A 66 -15.04 -8.53 -17.52
CA PRO A 66 -16.08 -8.91 -18.48
C PRO A 66 -17.42 -9.33 -17.86
N LEU A 67 -17.45 -9.72 -16.59
CA LEU A 67 -18.70 -10.04 -15.87
C LEU A 67 -19.56 -8.80 -15.57
N GLY A 68 -19.02 -7.60 -15.76
CA GLY A 68 -19.72 -6.33 -15.51
C GLY A 68 -19.76 -5.91 -14.03
N GLY A 69 -20.20 -4.69 -13.78
CA GLY A 69 -20.44 -4.15 -12.44
C GLY A 69 -19.19 -3.80 -11.59
N LEU A 70 -17.99 -4.16 -12.01
CA LEU A 70 -16.78 -4.06 -11.19
C LEU A 70 -16.00 -2.73 -11.34
N ARG A 71 -16.35 -1.89 -12.31
CA ARG A 71 -15.60 -0.66 -12.62
C ARG A 71 -15.54 0.34 -11.46
N LYS A 72 -16.63 0.46 -10.70
CA LYS A 72 -16.67 1.38 -9.54
C LYS A 72 -15.68 0.92 -8.47
N LEU A 73 -15.70 -0.36 -8.14
CA LEU A 73 -14.79 -0.95 -7.15
C LEU A 73 -13.33 -0.87 -7.62
N GLU A 74 -13.06 -1.14 -8.89
CA GLU A 74 -11.71 -1.01 -9.46
C GLU A 74 -11.16 0.42 -9.32
N ARG A 75 -11.99 1.44 -9.57
CA ARG A 75 -11.60 2.84 -9.36
C ARG A 75 -11.32 3.18 -7.90
N GLN A 76 -12.12 2.64 -6.98
CA GLN A 76 -11.89 2.83 -5.54
C GLN A 76 -10.56 2.19 -5.12
N VAL A 77 -10.32 0.95 -5.51
CA VAL A 77 -9.06 0.24 -5.25
C VAL A 77 -7.87 1.00 -5.83
N LYS A 78 -7.99 1.53 -7.06
CA LYS A 78 -6.94 2.37 -7.66
C LYS A 78 -6.63 3.61 -6.83
N ARG A 79 -7.64 4.34 -6.36
CA ARG A 79 -7.44 5.53 -5.52
C ARG A 79 -6.71 5.19 -4.22
N MET A 80 -7.08 4.07 -3.57
CA MET A 80 -6.39 3.60 -2.38
C MET A 80 -4.92 3.24 -2.67
N GLN A 81 -4.66 2.58 -3.80
CA GLN A 81 -3.29 2.28 -4.22
C GLN A 81 -2.46 3.52 -4.45
N ASP A 82 -3.03 4.53 -5.11
CA ASP A 82 -2.34 5.80 -5.39
C ASP A 82 -2.00 6.53 -4.07
N ALA A 83 -2.97 6.61 -3.14
CA ALA A 83 -2.75 7.24 -1.83
C ALA A 83 -1.68 6.54 -0.99
N LEU A 84 -1.69 5.20 -0.97
CA LEU A 84 -0.66 4.41 -0.29
C LEU A 84 0.70 4.48 -1.02
N GLY A 85 0.68 4.70 -2.33
CA GLY A 85 1.88 4.96 -3.13
C GLY A 85 2.61 6.20 -2.63
N ASP A 86 1.88 7.31 -2.51
CA ASP A 86 2.41 8.58 -2.01
C ASP A 86 3.05 8.45 -0.62
N VAL A 87 2.39 7.71 0.29
CA VAL A 87 2.92 7.45 1.64
C VAL A 87 4.19 6.60 1.59
N ARG A 88 4.19 5.52 0.81
CA ARG A 88 5.35 4.65 0.66
C ARG A 88 6.55 5.39 0.09
N ASP A 89 6.34 6.23 -0.91
CA ASP A 89 7.42 7.00 -1.53
C ASP A 89 8.04 7.99 -0.53
N LEU A 90 7.24 8.59 0.34
CA LEU A 90 7.73 9.45 1.42
C LEU A 90 8.52 8.66 2.47
N HIS A 91 8.07 7.45 2.86
CA HIS A 91 8.83 6.57 3.75
C HIS A 91 10.22 6.26 3.18
N VAL A 92 10.28 5.85 1.91
CA VAL A 92 11.54 5.53 1.23
C VAL A 92 12.45 6.74 1.16
N GLN A 93 11.91 7.92 0.80
CA GLN A 93 12.68 9.16 0.72
C GLN A 93 13.23 9.58 2.10
N ALA A 94 12.41 9.52 3.14
CA ALA A 94 12.83 9.86 4.50
C ALA A 94 13.94 8.94 5.00
N ALA A 95 13.80 7.63 4.80
CA ALA A 95 14.81 6.64 5.18
C ALA A 95 16.13 6.83 4.41
N TRP A 96 16.05 7.13 3.11
CA TRP A 96 17.25 7.42 2.31
C TRP A 96 17.97 8.68 2.78
N LEU A 97 17.22 9.76 3.04
CA LEU A 97 17.78 11.03 3.53
C LEU A 97 18.40 10.87 4.93
N ASP A 98 17.78 10.06 5.80
CA ASP A 98 18.34 9.75 7.12
C ASP A 98 19.69 9.02 6.99
N GLY A 99 19.76 8.01 6.13
CA GLY A 99 21.02 7.33 5.82
C GLY A 99 22.09 8.24 5.20
N ALA A 100 21.67 9.16 4.32
CA ALA A 100 22.57 10.15 3.71
C ALA A 100 23.10 11.17 4.73
N ALA A 101 22.25 11.64 5.65
CA ALA A 101 22.64 12.53 6.74
C ALA A 101 23.66 11.87 7.68
N GLY A 102 23.47 10.56 7.96
CA GLY A 102 24.42 9.79 8.77
C GLY A 102 25.80 9.57 8.12
N LYS A 103 25.83 9.54 6.76
CA LYS A 103 27.06 9.37 5.97
C LYS A 103 27.75 10.70 5.60
N ALA A 104 27.06 11.83 5.75
CA ALA A 104 27.64 13.14 5.43
C ALA A 104 28.88 13.41 6.28
N GLU A 105 29.97 13.78 5.61
CA GLU A 105 31.25 14.07 6.26
C GLU A 105 31.08 15.17 7.32
N LYS A 106 31.69 14.95 8.48
CA LYS A 106 31.69 15.93 9.59
C LYS A 106 32.24 17.30 9.20
N ASP A 107 33.12 17.30 8.18
CA ASP A 107 33.80 18.50 7.70
C ASP A 107 32.95 19.37 6.75
N LYS A 108 31.71 18.94 6.46
CA LYS A 108 30.74 19.69 5.60
C LYS A 108 29.42 19.94 6.34
N PRO A 109 29.42 20.73 7.43
CA PRO A 109 28.23 20.94 8.26
C PRO A 109 27.02 21.52 7.50
N GLY A 110 27.27 22.35 6.50
CA GLY A 110 26.20 22.93 5.66
C GLY A 110 25.48 21.87 4.83
N VAL A 111 26.20 20.88 4.28
CA VAL A 111 25.61 19.76 3.51
C VAL A 111 24.74 18.90 4.42
N ARG A 112 25.25 18.55 5.60
CA ARG A 112 24.49 17.75 6.58
C ARG A 112 23.23 18.49 7.05
N ALA A 113 23.31 19.79 7.32
CA ALA A 113 22.18 20.61 7.74
C ALA A 113 21.12 20.67 6.61
N GLY A 114 21.53 20.82 5.34
CA GLY A 114 20.63 20.79 4.20
C GLY A 114 19.89 19.46 4.04
N ILE A 115 20.61 18.33 4.17
CA ILE A 115 20.02 16.98 4.12
C ILE A 115 19.02 16.79 5.28
N THR A 116 19.36 17.21 6.49
CA THR A 116 18.49 17.11 7.67
C THR A 116 17.22 17.95 7.48
N SER A 117 17.34 19.17 6.98
CA SER A 117 16.20 20.03 6.69
C SER A 117 15.25 19.43 5.65
N LEU A 118 15.81 18.83 4.58
CA LEU A 118 15.01 18.15 3.56
C LEU A 118 14.32 16.90 4.12
N ARG A 119 15.01 16.11 4.97
CA ARG A 119 14.42 14.97 5.68
C ARG A 119 13.23 15.42 6.53
N ASP A 120 13.39 16.45 7.34
CA ASP A 120 12.34 16.94 8.23
C ASP A 120 11.12 17.44 7.46
N ALA A 121 11.33 18.10 6.31
CA ALA A 121 10.25 18.48 5.40
C ALA A 121 9.50 17.26 4.84
N ARG A 122 10.21 16.17 4.49
CA ARG A 122 9.58 14.93 4.02
C ARG A 122 8.81 14.22 5.13
N LEU A 123 9.34 14.20 6.36
CA LEU A 123 8.63 13.64 7.51
C LEU A 123 7.34 14.40 7.83
N ALA A 124 7.34 15.73 7.72
CA ALA A 124 6.14 16.54 7.88
C ALA A 124 5.07 16.23 6.81
N GLN A 125 5.49 16.05 5.54
CA GLN A 125 4.60 15.62 4.47
C GLN A 125 4.03 14.21 4.71
N LEU A 126 4.86 13.29 5.19
CA LEU A 126 4.47 11.93 5.54
C LEU A 126 3.37 11.95 6.61
N ASP A 127 3.58 12.66 7.72
CA ASP A 127 2.61 12.79 8.80
C ASP A 127 1.26 13.35 8.32
N ALA A 128 1.29 14.36 7.44
CA ALA A 128 0.07 14.90 6.83
C ALA A 128 -0.66 13.87 5.93
N ARG A 129 0.07 13.05 5.18
CA ARG A 129 -0.51 12.01 4.33
C ARG A 129 -1.09 10.85 5.14
N GLU A 130 -0.37 10.42 6.18
CA GLU A 130 -0.83 9.36 7.09
C GLU A 130 -2.11 9.76 7.82
N ARG A 131 -2.23 11.02 8.26
CA ARG A 131 -3.47 11.52 8.86
C ARG A 131 -4.66 11.44 7.88
N ARG A 132 -4.44 11.70 6.60
CA ARG A 132 -5.49 11.57 5.57
C ARG A 132 -5.90 10.13 5.30
N LEU A 133 -5.00 9.16 5.46
CA LEU A 133 -5.32 7.75 5.29
C LEU A 133 -6.17 7.20 6.44
N ARG A 134 -6.03 7.78 7.64
CA ARG A 134 -6.80 7.38 8.83
C ARG A 134 -8.18 8.05 8.91
N ALA A 135 -8.41 9.13 8.21
CA ALA A 135 -9.69 9.84 8.14
C ALA A 135 -10.66 9.16 7.17
#